data_98e22a8448700baa01592b5d39ad6b6f
#
_entry.id   98e22a8448700baa01592b5d39ad6b6f
#
_cell.length_a   1.000
_cell.length_b   1.000
_cell.length_c   1.000
_cell.angle_alpha   90.00
_cell.angle_beta   90.00
_cell.angle_gamma   90.00
#
_symmetry.space_group_name_H-M   'P 1'
#
loop_
_entity.id
_entity.type
_entity.pdbx_description
1 polymer ?
#
loop_
_entity_poly.entity_id
_entity_poly.type
_entity_poly.pdbx_seq_one_letter_code
_entity_poly.pdbx_strand_id
1 'polypeptide(L)'
;MSDLRRRDWFLRAGVLLGATSAWAQSGAAATLPAAQSLPDELSQALKNKHPLIVMVSLDGCGFCHRARQSHLSPMQRAGTPIVQVDMRNPQPVLDFAGKLTTHDQLTRLWKVSITPTLLFFGPGGKEVAERMEGAYQPDFYGPYLEDRIAQGRKAL
;
A
#
# COMPACT_ATOMS: atom_id res chain seq x y z
N MET A 1 -84.18 -22.37 5.66
CA MET A 1 -84.15 -21.19 6.54
C MET A 1 -82.70 -20.90 6.84
N SER A 2 -82.20 -19.83 6.21
CA SER A 2 -81.29 -18.79 6.69
C SER A 2 -79.96 -19.25 7.25
N ASP A 3 -78.81 -18.79 6.92
CA ASP A 3 -78.41 -17.44 6.49
C ASP A 3 -76.98 -17.44 5.92
N LEU A 4 -76.81 -16.76 4.83
CA LEU A 4 -75.56 -16.45 4.21
C LEU A 4 -74.80 -15.43 5.02
N ARG A 5 -73.62 -15.72 5.48
CA ARG A 5 -72.71 -14.65 5.89
C ARG A 5 -71.42 -14.72 5.03
N ARG A 6 -71.38 -13.73 4.14
CA ARG A 6 -70.23 -13.33 3.38
C ARG A 6 -69.12 -12.90 4.35
N ARG A 7 -67.97 -13.48 4.23
CA ARG A 7 -66.74 -12.97 4.90
C ARG A 7 -65.79 -12.54 3.82
N ASP A 8 -65.71 -11.23 3.69
CA ASP A 8 -64.79 -10.54 2.78
C ASP A 8 -63.35 -10.86 3.14
N TRP A 9 -62.65 -11.42 2.18
CA TRP A 9 -61.23 -11.70 2.28
C TRP A 9 -60.47 -10.47 1.77
N PHE A 10 -60.06 -9.58 2.67
CA PHE A 10 -59.18 -8.47 2.36
C PHE A 10 -57.77 -9.00 2.10
N LEU A 11 -57.41 -9.01 0.84
CA LEU A 11 -56.01 -9.19 0.38
C LEU A 11 -55.21 -7.95 0.84
N ARG A 12 -54.43 -8.12 1.88
CA ARG A 12 -53.40 -7.15 2.24
C ARG A 12 -52.15 -7.42 1.37
N ALA A 13 -52.00 -6.67 0.30
CA ALA A 13 -50.77 -6.57 -0.46
C ALA A 13 -49.72 -5.86 0.40
N GLY A 14 -48.83 -6.61 1.00
CA GLY A 14 -47.65 -6.09 1.68
C GLY A 14 -46.62 -5.65 0.65
N VAL A 15 -46.45 -4.34 0.47
CA VAL A 15 -45.34 -3.77 -0.31
C VAL A 15 -44.10 -3.91 0.54
N LEU A 16 -43.21 -4.86 0.20
CA LEU A 16 -41.84 -4.96 0.72
C LEU A 16 -41.00 -3.88 0.05
N LEU A 17 -40.85 -2.76 0.72
CA LEU A 17 -39.81 -1.78 0.38
C LEU A 17 -38.43 -2.40 0.67
N GLY A 18 -37.84 -2.93 -0.35
CA GLY A 18 -36.44 -3.36 -0.31
C GLY A 18 -35.52 -2.16 -0.10
N ALA A 19 -35.04 -1.98 1.12
CA ALA A 19 -33.98 -1.02 1.39
C ALA A 19 -32.68 -1.55 0.74
N THR A 20 -32.37 -1.07 -0.46
CA THR A 20 -31.05 -1.26 -1.06
C THR A 20 -30.06 -0.40 -0.28
N SER A 21 -29.34 -1.02 0.65
CA SER A 21 -28.20 -0.41 1.30
C SER A 21 -27.12 -0.18 0.24
N ALA A 22 -27.08 1.03 -0.31
CA ALA A 22 -25.96 1.49 -1.11
C ALA A 22 -24.73 1.53 -0.18
N TRP A 23 -23.90 0.53 -0.29
CA TRP A 23 -22.58 0.54 0.33
C TRP A 23 -21.78 1.62 -0.38
N ALA A 24 -21.73 2.80 0.23
CA ALA A 24 -20.78 3.83 -0.16
C ALA A 24 -19.37 3.25 0.05
N GLN A 25 -18.77 2.78 -1.02
CA GLN A 25 -17.34 2.53 -1.05
C GLN A 25 -16.68 3.91 -0.91
N SER A 26 -16.43 4.33 0.33
CA SER A 26 -15.52 5.41 0.60
C SER A 26 -14.18 4.95 0.03
N GLY A 27 -13.77 5.55 -1.08
CA GLY A 27 -12.45 5.32 -1.66
C GLY A 27 -11.41 5.71 -0.62
N ALA A 28 -10.99 4.73 0.20
CA ALA A 28 -9.89 4.92 1.12
C ALA A 28 -8.71 5.42 0.29
N ALA A 29 -8.15 6.57 0.68
CA ALA A 29 -6.96 7.11 0.03
C ALA A 29 -5.93 5.99 -0.07
N ALA A 30 -5.34 5.82 -1.27
CA ALA A 30 -4.35 4.77 -1.48
C ALA A 30 -3.17 5.01 -0.56
N THR A 31 -3.07 4.23 0.50
CA THR A 31 -2.01 4.29 1.51
C THR A 31 -1.12 3.06 1.42
N LEU A 32 0.12 3.20 1.84
CA LEU A 32 1.02 2.09 2.09
C LEU A 32 1.20 1.94 3.61
N PRO A 33 1.46 0.72 4.10
CA PRO A 33 1.81 0.55 5.51
C PRO A 33 3.09 1.33 5.82
N ALA A 34 3.06 2.08 6.92
CA ALA A 34 4.27 2.74 7.42
C ALA A 34 5.24 1.69 7.96
N ALA A 35 6.53 1.84 7.67
CA ALA A 35 7.56 0.97 8.19
C ALA A 35 7.62 1.06 9.72
N GLN A 36 7.65 -0.09 10.40
CA GLN A 36 7.75 -0.19 11.85
C GLN A 36 8.97 -1.00 12.29
N SER A 37 9.26 -2.10 11.60
CA SER A 37 10.38 -2.99 11.87
C SER A 37 10.97 -3.49 10.55
N LEU A 38 12.00 -2.82 10.07
CA LEU A 38 12.65 -3.21 8.82
C LEU A 38 13.20 -4.65 8.84
N PRO A 39 13.72 -5.21 9.95
CA PRO A 39 14.14 -6.60 9.99
C PRO A 39 12.99 -7.58 9.77
N ASP A 40 11.83 -7.34 10.38
CA ASP A 40 10.67 -8.22 10.27
C ASP A 40 10.05 -8.13 8.86
N GLU A 41 9.90 -6.92 8.35
CA GLU A 41 9.37 -6.64 7.01
C GLU A 41 10.27 -7.25 5.93
N LEU A 42 11.60 -7.12 6.09
CA LEU A 42 12.58 -7.75 5.19
C LEU A 42 12.53 -9.28 5.28
N SER A 43 12.44 -9.83 6.49
CA SER A 43 12.34 -11.28 6.68
C SER A 43 11.12 -11.87 5.97
N GLN A 44 9.97 -11.19 6.06
CA GLN A 44 8.75 -11.60 5.35
C GLN A 44 8.91 -11.49 3.83
N ALA A 45 9.52 -10.42 3.34
CA ALA A 45 9.79 -10.24 1.92
C ALA A 45 10.67 -11.38 1.36
N LEU A 46 11.76 -11.69 2.06
CA LEU A 46 12.73 -12.72 1.64
C LEU A 46 12.12 -14.14 1.67
N LYS A 47 11.22 -14.46 2.59
CA LYS A 47 10.47 -15.73 2.59
C LYS A 47 9.68 -15.91 1.29
N ASN A 48 9.19 -14.83 0.71
CA ASN A 48 8.47 -14.81 -0.55
C ASN A 48 9.38 -14.62 -1.78
N LYS A 49 10.70 -14.74 -1.61
CA LYS A 49 11.70 -14.51 -2.68
C LYS A 49 11.51 -13.16 -3.37
N HIS A 50 11.29 -12.13 -2.57
CA HIS A 50 11.04 -10.78 -3.04
C HIS A 50 11.93 -9.78 -2.28
N PRO A 51 12.49 -8.76 -2.93
CA PRO A 51 13.10 -7.66 -2.21
C PRO A 51 12.05 -6.89 -1.41
N LEU A 52 12.39 -6.37 -0.24
CA LEU A 52 11.56 -5.39 0.44
C LEU A 52 11.65 -4.07 -0.30
N ILE A 53 10.52 -3.55 -0.73
CA ILE A 53 10.43 -2.25 -1.39
C ILE A 53 10.09 -1.21 -0.33
N VAL A 54 10.92 -0.18 -0.21
CA VAL A 54 10.67 0.95 0.68
C VAL A 54 10.43 2.20 -0.15
N MET A 55 9.24 2.76 -0.04
CA MET A 55 8.91 4.05 -0.62
C MET A 55 9.27 5.15 0.35
N VAL A 56 10.22 6.00 -0.01
CA VAL A 56 10.44 7.27 0.70
C VAL A 56 9.49 8.31 0.14
N SER A 57 8.67 8.87 1.01
CA SER A 57 7.64 9.84 0.71
C SER A 57 7.84 11.13 1.51
N LEU A 58 7.13 12.16 1.16
CA LEU A 58 7.04 13.42 1.90
C LEU A 58 5.59 13.85 1.97
N ASP A 59 5.18 14.40 3.09
CA ASP A 59 3.85 14.98 3.23
C ASP A 59 3.60 16.09 2.22
N GLY A 60 2.39 16.13 1.64
CA GLY A 60 2.04 17.08 0.57
C GLY A 60 2.65 16.79 -0.81
N CYS A 61 3.42 15.71 -0.98
CA CYS A 61 4.06 15.36 -2.24
C CYS A 61 3.06 14.78 -3.25
N GLY A 62 2.63 15.57 -4.25
CA GLY A 62 1.69 15.13 -5.28
C GLY A 62 2.21 13.99 -6.16
N PHE A 63 3.51 13.93 -6.44
CA PHE A 63 4.13 12.82 -7.17
C PHE A 63 4.13 11.52 -6.36
N CYS A 64 4.34 11.62 -5.03
CA CYS A 64 4.26 10.49 -4.13
C CYS A 64 2.84 9.93 -4.09
N HIS A 65 1.83 10.81 -4.06
CA HIS A 65 0.43 10.39 -4.12
C HIS A 65 0.12 9.61 -5.40
N ARG A 66 0.56 10.10 -6.55
CA ARG A 66 0.36 9.41 -7.83
C ARG A 66 1.06 8.06 -7.87
N ALA A 67 2.33 7.97 -7.47
CA ALA A 67 3.07 6.71 -7.43
C ALA A 67 2.38 5.68 -6.54
N ARG A 68 1.90 6.07 -5.36
CA ARG A 68 1.10 5.19 -4.49
C ARG A 68 -0.17 4.73 -5.15
N GLN A 69 -0.98 5.66 -5.62
CA GLN A 69 -2.32 5.36 -6.12
C GLN A 69 -2.29 4.50 -7.38
N SER A 70 -1.42 4.82 -8.33
CA SER A 70 -1.42 4.20 -9.65
C SER A 70 -0.64 2.88 -9.68
N HIS A 71 0.36 2.70 -8.81
CA HIS A 71 1.27 1.54 -8.88
C HIS A 71 1.42 0.81 -7.56
N LEU A 72 1.91 1.49 -6.52
CA LEU A 72 2.43 0.81 -5.33
C LEU A 72 1.33 0.21 -4.46
N SER A 73 0.23 0.92 -4.21
CA SER A 73 -0.87 0.40 -3.39
C SER A 73 -1.61 -0.77 -4.05
N PRO A 74 -1.89 -0.79 -5.37
CA PRO A 74 -2.38 -1.99 -6.04
C PRO A 74 -1.45 -3.20 -5.89
N MET A 75 -0.13 -3.01 -6.09
CA MET A 75 0.86 -4.08 -5.94
C MET A 75 0.96 -4.58 -4.50
N GLN A 76 0.98 -3.67 -3.53
CA GLN A 76 1.01 -4.01 -2.10
C GLN A 76 -0.22 -4.83 -1.70
N ARG A 77 -1.41 -4.46 -2.14
CA ARG A 77 -2.64 -5.24 -1.92
C ARG A 77 -2.61 -6.61 -2.62
N ALA A 78 -1.88 -6.74 -3.72
CA ALA A 78 -1.64 -8.00 -4.41
C ALA A 78 -0.54 -8.86 -3.76
N GLY A 79 0.03 -8.41 -2.62
CA GLY A 79 1.00 -9.18 -1.84
C GLY A 79 2.46 -8.80 -2.08
N THR A 80 2.76 -7.78 -2.88
CA THR A 80 4.13 -7.28 -3.01
C THR A 80 4.56 -6.61 -1.69
N PRO A 81 5.71 -6.96 -1.11
CA PRO A 81 6.17 -6.39 0.16
C PRO A 81 6.66 -4.95 -0.03
N ILE A 82 5.78 -4.01 0.23
CA ILE A 82 6.02 -2.58 0.09
C ILE A 82 5.64 -1.88 1.39
N VAL A 83 6.56 -1.08 1.93
CA VAL A 83 6.33 -0.21 3.09
C VAL A 83 6.71 1.23 2.76
N GLN A 84 6.27 2.17 3.58
CA GLN A 84 6.56 3.60 3.43
C GLN A 84 7.39 4.12 4.59
N VAL A 85 8.36 4.94 4.27
CA VAL A 85 9.14 5.78 5.19
C VAL A 85 8.91 7.23 4.80
N ASP A 86 8.56 8.08 5.76
CA ASP A 86 8.24 9.48 5.50
C ASP A 86 9.40 10.39 5.90
N MET A 87 9.91 11.14 4.93
CA MET A 87 10.93 12.16 5.14
C MET A 87 10.42 13.23 6.12
N ARG A 88 11.30 13.70 7.01
CA ARG A 88 10.98 14.70 8.04
C ARG A 88 9.94 14.24 9.08
N ASN A 89 9.66 12.95 9.15
CA ASN A 89 8.73 12.38 10.12
C ASN A 89 9.50 11.77 11.30
N PRO A 90 9.21 12.18 12.55
CA PRO A 90 9.86 11.63 13.75
C PRO A 90 9.31 10.27 14.19
N GLN A 91 8.41 9.64 13.43
CA GLN A 91 7.84 8.34 13.74
C GLN A 91 8.96 7.32 13.99
N PRO A 92 8.90 6.57 15.12
CA PRO A 92 9.89 5.57 15.45
C PRO A 92 9.78 4.35 14.54
N VAL A 93 10.93 3.74 14.25
CA VAL A 93 11.07 2.54 13.43
C VAL A 93 12.32 1.78 13.85
N LEU A 94 12.33 0.44 13.74
CA LEU A 94 13.57 -0.34 13.88
C LEU A 94 14.30 -0.39 12.54
N ASP A 95 15.58 -0.01 12.54
CA ASP A 95 16.44 -0.13 11.36
C ASP A 95 16.80 -1.61 11.06
N PHE A 96 17.52 -1.88 9.98
CA PHE A 96 17.89 -3.25 9.60
C PHE A 96 18.77 -3.99 10.62
N ALA A 97 19.39 -3.28 11.56
CA ALA A 97 20.14 -3.86 12.68
C ALA A 97 19.27 -4.04 13.95
N GLY A 98 17.98 -3.72 13.87
CA GLY A 98 17.06 -3.77 15.01
C GLY A 98 17.23 -2.60 15.99
N LYS A 99 17.95 -1.56 15.63
CA LYS A 99 18.14 -0.37 16.45
C LYS A 99 16.99 0.61 16.25
N LEU A 100 16.47 1.15 17.35
CA LEU A 100 15.43 2.18 17.30
C LEU A 100 15.97 3.47 16.69
N THR A 101 15.28 3.97 15.69
CA THR A 101 15.58 5.20 14.96
C THR A 101 14.25 5.89 14.56
N THR A 102 14.29 6.85 13.64
CA THR A 102 13.08 7.49 13.10
C THR A 102 13.08 7.44 11.59
N HIS A 103 11.90 7.63 10.99
CA HIS A 103 11.75 7.75 9.55
C HIS A 103 12.69 8.82 8.96
N ASP A 104 12.76 10.00 9.57
CA ASP A 104 13.66 11.07 9.13
C ASP A 104 15.14 10.66 9.16
N GLN A 105 15.57 10.00 10.24
CA GLN A 105 16.95 9.53 10.36
C GLN A 105 17.29 8.47 9.32
N LEU A 106 16.36 7.56 9.01
CA LEU A 106 16.55 6.56 7.94
C LEU A 106 16.73 7.24 6.57
N THR A 107 15.92 8.24 6.25
CA THR A 107 16.04 8.94 4.96
C THR A 107 17.37 9.65 4.82
N ARG A 108 17.89 10.22 5.90
CA ARG A 108 19.25 10.81 5.94
C ARG A 108 20.35 9.75 5.82
N LEU A 109 20.22 8.64 6.52
CA LEU A 109 21.17 7.52 6.45
C LEU A 109 21.28 6.97 5.03
N TRP A 110 20.14 6.82 4.35
CA TRP A 110 20.09 6.36 2.96
C TRP A 110 20.43 7.46 1.94
N LYS A 111 20.70 8.68 2.40
CA LYS A 111 21.02 9.84 1.55
C LYS A 111 19.91 10.14 0.51
N VAL A 112 18.66 9.93 0.90
CA VAL A 112 17.52 10.28 0.05
C VAL A 112 17.25 11.77 0.15
N SER A 113 17.29 12.47 -0.97
CA SER A 113 17.10 13.93 -1.05
C SER A 113 15.89 14.32 -1.90
N ILE A 114 15.32 13.38 -2.64
CA ILE A 114 14.18 13.62 -3.55
C ILE A 114 13.07 12.61 -3.27
N THR A 115 11.82 13.02 -3.46
CA THR A 115 10.65 12.15 -3.29
C THR A 115 9.71 12.20 -4.50
N PRO A 116 9.06 11.08 -4.87
CA PRO A 116 9.23 9.75 -4.28
C PRO A 116 10.60 9.14 -4.60
N THR A 117 11.14 8.32 -3.71
CA THR A 117 12.27 7.44 -4.01
C THR A 117 11.87 6.02 -3.60
N LEU A 118 12.13 5.04 -4.46
CA LEU A 118 11.97 3.62 -4.15
C LEU A 118 13.33 2.98 -3.95
N LEU A 119 13.46 2.26 -2.85
CA LEU A 119 14.65 1.49 -2.47
C LEU A 119 14.27 0.01 -2.45
N PHE A 120 15.17 -0.86 -2.88
CA PHE A 120 14.93 -2.30 -2.99
C PHE A 120 15.95 -3.04 -2.14
N PHE A 121 15.51 -3.55 -0.98
CA PHE A 121 16.40 -4.18 -0.01
C PHE A 121 16.32 -5.70 -0.07
N GLY A 122 17.50 -6.33 0.01
CA GLY A 122 17.71 -7.77 0.09
C GLY A 122 18.43 -8.17 1.39
N PRO A 123 19.06 -9.36 1.39
CA PRO A 123 19.71 -9.91 2.58
C PRO A 123 20.66 -8.91 3.26
N GLY A 124 20.55 -8.83 4.60
CA GLY A 124 21.34 -7.92 5.40
C GLY A 124 21.00 -6.43 5.22
N GLY A 125 19.83 -6.10 4.67
CA GLY A 125 19.43 -4.72 4.46
C GLY A 125 20.26 -3.97 3.40
N LYS A 126 20.82 -4.69 2.44
CA LYS A 126 21.58 -4.12 1.32
C LYS A 126 20.65 -3.84 0.15
N GLU A 127 20.88 -2.74 -0.58
CA GLU A 127 20.17 -2.50 -1.82
C GLU A 127 20.58 -3.53 -2.88
N VAL A 128 19.58 -4.19 -3.49
CA VAL A 128 19.74 -5.29 -4.46
C VAL A 128 19.32 -4.92 -5.88
N ALA A 129 18.81 -3.71 -6.06
CA ALA A 129 18.53 -3.10 -7.35
C ALA A 129 18.78 -1.60 -7.26
N GLU A 130 18.99 -0.97 -8.42
CA GLU A 130 19.12 0.47 -8.49
C GLU A 130 17.84 1.14 -8.02
N ARG A 131 17.96 2.14 -7.15
CA ARG A 131 16.83 2.93 -6.65
C ARG A 131 16.15 3.72 -7.74
N MET A 132 14.87 3.96 -7.60
CA MET A 132 14.12 4.85 -8.48
C MET A 132 13.94 6.19 -7.79
N GLU A 133 14.59 7.23 -8.30
CA GLU A 133 14.57 8.56 -7.69
C GLU A 133 13.68 9.53 -8.48
N GLY A 134 12.76 10.19 -7.79
CA GLY A 134 11.87 11.18 -8.38
C GLY A 134 10.69 10.60 -9.14
N ALA A 135 10.03 11.47 -9.90
CA ALA A 135 8.88 11.13 -10.71
C ALA A 135 9.34 10.80 -12.14
N TYR A 136 9.12 9.57 -12.53
CA TYR A 136 9.26 9.17 -13.93
C TYR A 136 8.01 9.58 -14.72
N GLN A 137 8.13 9.60 -16.05
CA GLN A 137 6.95 9.76 -16.89
C GLN A 137 5.96 8.61 -16.61
N PRO A 138 4.65 8.89 -16.52
CA PRO A 138 3.65 7.91 -16.09
C PRO A 138 3.70 6.60 -16.87
N ASP A 139 3.90 6.68 -18.19
CA ASP A 139 3.90 5.50 -19.09
C ASP A 139 5.11 4.57 -18.86
N PHE A 140 6.19 5.09 -18.28
CA PHE A 140 7.41 4.33 -18.04
C PHE A 140 7.59 3.89 -16.59
N TYR A 141 6.82 4.45 -15.65
CA TYR A 141 6.99 4.16 -14.23
C TYR A 141 6.78 2.67 -13.91
N GLY A 142 5.70 2.09 -14.41
CA GLY A 142 5.39 0.67 -14.21
C GLY A 142 6.49 -0.26 -14.75
N PRO A 143 6.86 -0.17 -16.03
CA PRO A 143 7.93 -0.98 -16.61
C PRO A 143 9.28 -0.86 -15.87
N TYR A 144 9.67 0.34 -15.45
CA TYR A 144 10.90 0.53 -14.66
C TYR A 144 10.81 -0.13 -13.30
N LEU A 145 9.67 0.01 -12.61
CA LEU A 145 9.44 -0.63 -11.32
C LEU A 145 9.54 -2.16 -11.42
N GLU A 146 8.91 -2.74 -12.42
CA GLU A 146 8.96 -4.19 -12.69
C GLU A 146 10.39 -4.67 -12.96
N ASP A 147 11.15 -3.91 -13.76
CA ASP A 147 12.55 -4.22 -14.04
C ASP A 147 13.41 -4.19 -12.75
N ARG A 148 13.27 -3.18 -11.90
CA ARG A 148 13.98 -3.10 -10.61
C ARG A 148 13.61 -4.24 -9.66
N ILE A 149 12.34 -4.64 -9.63
CA ILE A 149 11.90 -5.81 -8.87
C ILE A 149 12.55 -7.08 -9.42
N ALA A 150 12.59 -7.25 -10.73
CA ALA A 150 13.22 -8.40 -11.37
C ALA A 150 14.73 -8.46 -11.09
N GLN A 151 15.43 -7.32 -11.14
CA GLN A 151 16.84 -7.21 -10.74
C GLN A 151 17.03 -7.63 -9.28
N GLY A 152 16.22 -7.07 -8.37
CA GLY A 152 16.28 -7.40 -6.96
C GLY A 152 16.05 -8.88 -6.69
N ARG A 153 15.08 -9.51 -7.36
CA ARG A 153 14.82 -10.96 -7.22
C ARG A 153 15.99 -11.83 -7.70
N LYS A 154 16.71 -11.41 -8.73
CA LYS A 154 17.91 -12.14 -9.22
C LYS A 154 19.08 -12.06 -8.25
N ALA A 155 19.11 -11.07 -7.38
CA ALA A 155 20.19 -10.82 -6.43
C ALA A 155 19.92 -11.42 -5.02
N LEU A 156 18.77 -12.10 -4.83
CA LEU A 156 18.40 -12.83 -3.60
C LEU A 156 18.95 -14.25 -3.67
#